data_ee54b0e3407f4dd17eb749429d9d8904
#
_entry.id   ee54b0e3407f4dd17eb749429d9d8904
#
_cell.length_a   1.000
_cell.length_b   1.000
_cell.length_c   1.000
_cell.angle_alpha   90.00
_cell.angle_beta   90.00
_cell.angle_gamma   90.00
#
_symmetry.space_group_name_H-M   'P 1'
#
loop_
_entity.id
_entity.type
_entity.pdbx_description
1 polymer ?
#
loop_
_entity_poly.entity_id
_entity_poly.type
_entity_poly.pdbx_seq_one_letter_code
_entity_poly.pdbx_strand_id
1 'polypeptide(L)'
;MGVMAKNSKDAVFRIIFVCTGNICRSPMAEVIFRDMVEQIGLGSAVSISSAGTGEWHVGEKADPRTQSALERAGFTAENHRAKQFEVDWFDTFDLIITFDRGQRRILKAWASDDEQRSLVQPLLTFHPAPPGGITEVPDPYYGNDQLFDHVRDMITSACEELLRQIEPVVRAALTARAGSSSSQGAQ
;
A
#
# COMPACT_ATOMS: atom_id res chain seq x y z
N MET A 1 -18.57 -13.75 4.79
CA MET A 1 -18.37 -12.49 5.52
C MET A 1 -16.88 -12.18 5.48
N GLY A 2 -16.46 -11.30 4.57
CA GLY A 2 -15.05 -10.91 4.44
C GLY A 2 -14.63 -10.14 5.67
N VAL A 3 -13.57 -10.59 6.34
CA VAL A 3 -12.88 -9.81 7.34
C VAL A 3 -12.23 -8.64 6.60
N MET A 4 -12.94 -7.51 6.56
CA MET A 4 -12.27 -6.23 6.27
C MET A 4 -11.14 -6.13 7.29
N ALA A 5 -9.88 -6.03 6.79
CA ALA A 5 -8.78 -5.59 7.62
C ALA A 5 -9.32 -4.41 8.44
N LYS A 6 -9.14 -4.46 9.77
CA LYS A 6 -9.64 -3.43 10.68
C LYS A 6 -9.28 -2.07 10.11
N ASN A 7 -10.22 -1.44 9.38
CA ASN A 7 -10.19 -0.03 9.14
C ASN A 7 -10.31 0.58 10.53
N SER A 8 -9.17 0.85 11.14
CA SER A 8 -9.15 1.47 12.45
C SER A 8 -9.88 2.80 12.29
N LYS A 9 -11.02 2.96 12.97
CA LYS A 9 -11.72 4.26 13.08
C LYS A 9 -10.77 5.33 13.63
N ASP A 10 -9.66 4.89 14.18
CA ASP A 10 -8.63 5.71 14.81
C ASP A 10 -7.46 6.03 13.88
N ALA A 11 -7.40 5.45 12.67
CA ALA A 11 -6.34 5.76 11.71
C ALA A 11 -6.35 7.24 11.35
N VAL A 12 -5.17 7.86 11.44
CA VAL A 12 -4.92 9.25 11.06
C VAL A 12 -4.30 9.35 9.66
N PHE A 13 -3.90 8.23 9.08
CA PHE A 13 -3.35 8.14 7.73
C PHE A 13 -3.81 6.84 7.05
N ARG A 14 -4.23 6.93 5.80
CA ARG A 14 -4.75 5.80 5.01
C ARG A 14 -4.00 5.68 3.69
N ILE A 15 -3.38 4.52 3.49
CA ILE A 15 -2.62 4.22 2.29
C ILE A 15 -3.17 2.97 1.59
N ILE A 16 -3.19 2.99 0.26
CA ILE A 16 -3.54 1.83 -0.55
C ILE A 16 -2.50 1.58 -1.64
N PHE A 17 -2.09 0.32 -1.77
CA PHE A 17 -1.20 -0.16 -2.83
C PHE A 17 -2.04 -0.74 -3.97
N VAL A 18 -1.85 -0.26 -5.20
CA VAL A 18 -2.67 -0.65 -6.35
C VAL A 18 -1.79 -1.17 -7.48
N CYS A 19 -1.95 -2.45 -7.83
CA CYS A 19 -1.36 -3.05 -9.02
C CYS A 19 -2.43 -3.40 -10.06
N THR A 20 -2.14 -4.28 -11.01
CA THR A 20 -3.11 -4.65 -12.05
C THR A 20 -4.17 -5.62 -11.52
N GLY A 21 -3.76 -6.77 -10.99
CA GLY A 21 -4.68 -7.86 -10.59
C GLY A 21 -4.87 -8.02 -9.07
N ASN A 22 -4.13 -7.30 -8.23
CA ASN A 22 -4.15 -7.43 -6.77
C ASN A 22 -3.79 -8.84 -6.26
N ILE A 23 -2.93 -9.57 -6.97
CA ILE A 23 -2.47 -10.91 -6.57
C ILE A 23 -0.94 -11.02 -6.43
N CYS A 24 -0.15 -10.06 -6.93
CA CYS A 24 1.31 -10.10 -6.85
C CYS A 24 1.87 -8.89 -6.08
N ARG A 25 2.14 -7.77 -6.76
CA ARG A 25 2.87 -6.61 -6.22
C ARG A 25 2.15 -5.91 -5.08
N SER A 26 0.88 -5.60 -5.22
CA SER A 26 0.14 -4.86 -4.19
C SER A 26 -0.10 -5.65 -2.91
N PRO A 27 -0.42 -6.97 -2.90
CA PRO A 27 -0.47 -7.72 -1.65
C PRO A 27 0.91 -7.90 -1.00
N MET A 28 2.00 -8.02 -1.78
CA MET A 28 3.36 -7.99 -1.20
C MET A 28 3.60 -6.69 -0.43
N ALA A 29 3.34 -5.55 -1.06
CA ALA A 29 3.55 -4.24 -0.45
C ALA A 29 2.66 -4.04 0.79
N GLU A 30 1.39 -4.44 0.73
CA GLU A 30 0.47 -4.35 1.87
C GLU A 30 1.01 -5.10 3.09
N VAL A 31 1.43 -6.36 2.91
CA VAL A 31 1.92 -7.21 4.00
C VAL A 31 3.23 -6.66 4.58
N ILE A 32 4.20 -6.35 3.73
CA ILE A 32 5.52 -5.83 4.14
C ILE A 32 5.37 -4.48 4.84
N PHE A 33 4.60 -3.56 4.27
CA PHE A 33 4.44 -2.23 4.84
C PHE A 33 3.67 -2.24 6.15
N ARG A 34 2.69 -3.13 6.29
CA ARG A 34 1.96 -3.34 7.54
C ARG A 34 2.89 -3.79 8.67
N ASP A 35 3.75 -4.77 8.40
CA ASP A 35 4.72 -5.26 9.38
C ASP A 35 5.68 -4.12 9.82
N MET A 36 6.22 -3.36 8.88
CA MET A 36 7.09 -2.21 9.17
C MET A 36 6.41 -1.16 10.06
N VAL A 37 5.16 -0.82 9.76
CA VAL A 37 4.38 0.16 10.53
C VAL A 37 4.06 -0.37 11.94
N GLU A 38 3.78 -1.66 12.07
CA GLU A 38 3.55 -2.31 13.36
C GLU A 38 4.82 -2.31 14.23
N GLN A 39 5.99 -2.60 13.63
CA GLN A 39 7.29 -2.61 14.32
C GLN A 39 7.65 -1.26 14.94
N ILE A 40 7.25 -0.15 14.35
CA ILE A 40 7.49 1.20 14.91
C ILE A 40 6.34 1.71 15.80
N GLY A 41 5.36 0.84 16.14
CA GLY A 41 4.25 1.15 17.03
C GLY A 41 3.15 2.04 16.44
N LEU A 42 3.05 2.15 15.11
CA LEU A 42 2.06 2.96 14.40
C LEU A 42 0.90 2.15 13.79
N GLY A 43 0.79 0.85 14.07
CA GLY A 43 -0.19 -0.05 13.47
C GLY A 43 -1.65 0.36 13.63
N SER A 44 -2.02 1.05 14.71
CA SER A 44 -3.38 1.60 14.91
C SER A 44 -3.60 2.95 14.22
N ALA A 45 -2.52 3.67 13.91
CA ALA A 45 -2.56 5.02 13.34
C ALA A 45 -2.60 5.03 11.81
N VAL A 46 -2.12 3.96 11.17
CA VAL A 46 -2.06 3.83 9.71
C VAL A 46 -2.96 2.71 9.23
N SER A 47 -3.94 3.05 8.39
CA SER A 47 -4.75 2.05 7.67
C SER A 47 -4.06 1.69 6.36
N ILE A 48 -3.80 0.41 6.14
CA ILE A 48 -3.08 -0.10 4.98
C ILE A 48 -3.96 -1.09 4.23
N SER A 49 -4.05 -0.94 2.92
CA SER A 49 -4.88 -1.78 2.05
C SER A 49 -4.20 -2.02 0.71
N SER A 50 -4.72 -2.95 -0.08
CA SER A 50 -4.32 -3.13 -1.47
C SER A 50 -5.51 -3.40 -2.38
N ALA A 51 -5.36 -3.09 -3.68
CA ALA A 51 -6.36 -3.35 -4.71
C ALA A 51 -5.71 -3.57 -6.09
N GLY A 52 -6.52 -3.92 -7.07
CA GLY A 52 -6.15 -3.96 -8.48
C GLY A 52 -6.87 -2.89 -9.29
N THR A 53 -6.30 -2.50 -10.43
CA THR A 53 -7.03 -1.69 -11.42
C THR A 53 -8.03 -2.54 -12.20
N GLY A 54 -7.85 -3.87 -12.25
CA GLY A 54 -8.72 -4.82 -12.95
C GLY A 54 -9.49 -5.72 -11.99
N GLU A 55 -10.54 -6.35 -12.53
CA GLU A 55 -11.48 -7.20 -11.79
C GLU A 55 -11.23 -8.71 -11.93
N TRP A 56 -10.27 -9.10 -12.79
CA TRP A 56 -10.10 -10.52 -13.22
C TRP A 56 -9.85 -11.50 -12.09
N HIS A 57 -9.29 -11.05 -10.97
CA HIS A 57 -8.91 -11.89 -9.83
C HIS A 57 -9.70 -11.57 -8.55
N VAL A 58 -10.78 -10.79 -8.63
CA VAL A 58 -11.58 -10.42 -7.45
C VAL A 58 -12.02 -11.65 -6.67
N GLY A 59 -11.74 -11.69 -5.36
CA GLY A 59 -12.02 -12.81 -4.45
C GLY A 59 -10.93 -13.87 -4.39
N GLU A 60 -9.96 -13.87 -5.32
CA GLU A 60 -8.85 -14.84 -5.31
C GLU A 60 -7.84 -14.52 -4.20
N LYS A 61 -7.09 -15.54 -3.80
CA LYS A 61 -5.91 -15.39 -2.94
C LYS A 61 -4.78 -14.71 -3.71
N ALA A 62 -3.75 -14.27 -2.99
CA ALA A 62 -2.50 -13.90 -3.63
C ALA A 62 -1.93 -15.07 -4.45
N ASP A 63 -1.25 -14.76 -5.55
CA ASP A 63 -0.55 -15.75 -6.38
C ASP A 63 0.33 -16.65 -5.49
N PRO A 64 0.33 -17.99 -5.68
CA PRO A 64 1.12 -18.90 -4.84
C PRO A 64 2.60 -18.52 -4.76
N ARG A 65 3.18 -17.97 -5.85
CA ARG A 65 4.57 -17.51 -5.87
C ARG A 65 4.76 -16.24 -5.04
N THR A 66 3.73 -15.36 -4.98
CA THR A 66 3.70 -14.21 -4.05
C THR A 66 3.73 -14.71 -2.62
N GLN A 67 2.89 -15.68 -2.27
CA GLN A 67 2.83 -16.25 -0.93
C GLN A 67 4.17 -16.87 -0.56
N SER A 68 4.74 -17.72 -1.43
CA SER A 68 6.04 -18.36 -1.21
C SER A 68 7.19 -17.35 -1.08
N ALA A 69 7.19 -16.28 -1.87
CA ALA A 69 8.21 -15.23 -1.76
C ALA A 69 8.11 -14.47 -0.42
N LEU A 70 6.90 -14.19 0.04
CA LEU A 70 6.65 -13.58 1.36
C LEU A 70 7.07 -14.53 2.50
N GLU A 71 6.70 -15.80 2.43
CA GLU A 71 7.05 -16.81 3.44
C GLU A 71 8.57 -16.98 3.60
N ARG A 72 9.32 -16.97 2.49
CA ARG A 72 10.80 -17.00 2.53
C ARG A 72 11.41 -15.81 3.25
N ALA A 73 10.69 -14.70 3.34
CA ALA A 73 11.09 -13.49 4.08
C ALA A 73 10.42 -13.37 5.47
N GLY A 74 9.67 -14.39 5.91
CA GLY A 74 9.03 -14.42 7.22
C GLY A 74 7.66 -13.73 7.30
N PHE A 75 7.05 -13.39 6.15
CA PHE A 75 5.73 -12.78 6.09
C PHE A 75 4.65 -13.79 5.68
N THR A 76 3.38 -13.46 5.88
CA THR A 76 2.24 -14.27 5.43
C THR A 76 1.14 -13.41 4.81
N ALA A 77 0.57 -13.89 3.69
CA ALA A 77 -0.56 -13.28 2.98
C ALA A 77 -1.81 -14.19 2.97
N GLU A 78 -1.93 -15.13 3.88
CA GLU A 78 -3.01 -16.16 3.90
C GLU A 78 -4.43 -15.58 3.85
N ASN A 79 -4.64 -14.44 4.49
CA ASN A 79 -5.94 -13.78 4.58
C ASN A 79 -6.23 -12.83 3.41
N HIS A 80 -5.30 -12.66 2.48
CA HIS A 80 -5.50 -11.78 1.33
C HIS A 80 -6.62 -12.29 0.42
N ARG A 81 -7.45 -11.34 -0.04
CA ARG A 81 -8.43 -11.55 -1.12
C ARG A 81 -8.36 -10.36 -2.04
N ALA A 82 -8.11 -10.65 -3.32
CA ALA A 82 -8.01 -9.63 -4.35
C ALA A 82 -9.32 -8.84 -4.48
N LYS A 83 -9.22 -7.55 -4.67
CA LYS A 83 -10.34 -6.64 -4.89
C LYS A 83 -9.95 -5.57 -5.91
N GLN A 84 -10.94 -5.03 -6.61
CA GLN A 84 -10.76 -3.92 -7.52
C GLN A 84 -10.78 -2.60 -6.75
N PHE A 85 -10.03 -1.61 -7.22
CA PHE A 85 -10.08 -0.24 -6.72
C PHE A 85 -11.39 0.41 -7.16
N GLU A 86 -12.10 1.01 -6.24
CA GLU A 86 -13.35 1.72 -6.47
C GLU A 86 -13.12 3.24 -6.48
N VAL A 87 -13.77 3.95 -7.40
CA VAL A 87 -13.56 5.40 -7.60
C VAL A 87 -13.85 6.21 -6.33
N ASP A 88 -14.86 5.82 -5.55
CA ASP A 88 -15.20 6.49 -4.28
C ASP A 88 -14.08 6.41 -3.24
N TRP A 89 -13.09 5.54 -3.44
CA TRP A 89 -11.95 5.41 -2.52
C TRP A 89 -10.93 6.55 -2.63
N PHE A 90 -11.00 7.37 -3.69
CA PHE A 90 -10.20 8.60 -3.74
C PHE A 90 -10.48 9.54 -2.56
N ASP A 91 -11.71 9.53 -2.05
CA ASP A 91 -12.10 10.32 -0.88
C ASP A 91 -11.74 9.66 0.47
N THR A 92 -11.26 8.41 0.42
CA THR A 92 -10.95 7.62 1.61
C THR A 92 -9.46 7.60 1.92
N PHE A 93 -8.60 7.54 0.89
CA PHE A 93 -7.17 7.34 1.05
C PHE A 93 -6.39 8.65 0.93
N ASP A 94 -5.39 8.81 1.78
CA ASP A 94 -4.45 9.95 1.78
C ASP A 94 -3.30 9.74 0.78
N LEU A 95 -3.03 8.47 0.40
CA LEU A 95 -1.98 8.12 -0.54
C LEU A 95 -2.34 6.82 -1.29
N ILE A 96 -2.20 6.87 -2.61
CA ILE A 96 -2.48 5.76 -3.52
C ILE A 96 -1.19 5.41 -4.26
N ILE A 97 -0.61 4.26 -3.93
CA ILE A 97 0.68 3.83 -4.45
C ILE A 97 0.50 2.90 -5.65
N THR A 98 1.20 3.18 -6.73
CA THR A 98 1.26 2.36 -7.95
C THR A 98 2.67 1.79 -8.18
N PHE A 99 2.77 0.75 -9.00
CA PHE A 99 4.03 0.05 -9.26
C PHE A 99 4.59 0.35 -10.64
N ASP A 100 3.74 0.72 -11.60
CA ASP A 100 4.12 1.06 -12.98
C ASP A 100 3.29 2.22 -13.54
N ARG A 101 3.70 2.71 -14.73
CA ARG A 101 3.03 3.82 -15.44
C ARG A 101 1.62 3.47 -15.91
N GLY A 102 1.37 2.19 -16.20
CA GLY A 102 0.06 1.72 -16.65
C GLY A 102 -1.00 1.96 -15.58
N GLN A 103 -0.75 1.48 -14.37
CA GLN A 103 -1.63 1.64 -13.21
C GLN A 103 -1.81 3.13 -12.86
N ARG A 104 -0.71 3.88 -12.82
CA ARG A 104 -0.74 5.32 -12.56
C ARG A 104 -1.64 6.06 -13.55
N ARG A 105 -1.51 5.76 -14.84
CA ARG A 105 -2.33 6.38 -15.89
C ARG A 105 -3.81 6.07 -15.72
N ILE A 106 -4.14 4.81 -15.42
CA ILE A 106 -5.53 4.36 -15.22
C ILE A 106 -6.14 5.11 -14.02
N LEU A 107 -5.50 5.09 -12.86
CA LEU A 107 -6.00 5.74 -11.66
C LEU A 107 -6.13 7.27 -11.85
N LYS A 108 -5.15 7.92 -12.48
CA LYS A 108 -5.26 9.35 -12.78
C LYS A 108 -6.38 9.69 -13.77
N ALA A 109 -6.76 8.75 -14.64
CA ALA A 109 -7.91 8.92 -15.53
C ALA A 109 -9.25 8.73 -14.79
N TRP A 110 -9.27 7.93 -13.72
CA TRP A 110 -10.46 7.74 -12.87
C TRP A 110 -10.67 8.87 -11.87
N ALA A 111 -9.62 9.60 -11.51
CA ALA A 111 -9.68 10.72 -10.58
C ALA A 111 -10.49 11.89 -11.16
N SER A 112 -11.37 12.47 -10.35
CA SER A 112 -12.30 13.54 -10.76
C SER A 112 -11.61 14.90 -10.94
N ASP A 113 -10.55 15.17 -10.16
CA ASP A 113 -9.87 16.47 -10.10
C ASP A 113 -8.36 16.32 -9.89
N ASP A 114 -7.66 17.43 -9.79
CA ASP A 114 -6.20 17.45 -9.62
C ASP A 114 -5.77 17.09 -8.20
N GLU A 115 -6.61 17.30 -7.20
CA GLU A 115 -6.34 16.89 -5.82
C GLU A 115 -6.30 15.36 -5.75
N GLN A 116 -7.32 14.66 -6.23
CA GLN A 116 -7.34 13.20 -6.33
C GLN A 116 -6.20 12.66 -7.19
N ARG A 117 -5.86 13.33 -8.32
CA ARG A 117 -4.70 12.94 -9.15
C ARG A 117 -3.37 13.04 -8.41
N SER A 118 -3.25 13.99 -7.49
CA SER A 118 -2.04 14.19 -6.70
C SER A 118 -1.79 13.08 -5.68
N LEU A 119 -2.83 12.37 -5.24
CA LEU A 119 -2.74 11.23 -4.33
C LEU A 119 -2.05 10.02 -4.98
N VAL A 120 -2.06 9.93 -6.32
CA VAL A 120 -1.54 8.78 -7.07
C VAL A 120 -0.05 8.92 -7.33
N GLN A 121 0.76 8.17 -6.58
CA GLN A 121 2.22 8.22 -6.64
C GLN A 121 2.83 6.84 -6.95
N PRO A 122 3.87 6.77 -7.80
CA PRO A 122 4.63 5.54 -8.00
C PRO A 122 5.46 5.20 -6.76
N LEU A 123 5.51 3.91 -6.38
CA LEU A 123 6.28 3.46 -5.22
C LEU A 123 7.76 3.89 -5.28
N LEU A 124 8.40 3.72 -6.44
CA LEU A 124 9.82 4.04 -6.59
C LEU A 124 10.14 5.55 -6.60
N THR A 125 9.12 6.43 -6.63
CA THR A 125 9.34 7.88 -6.43
C THR A 125 9.86 8.20 -5.02
N PHE A 126 9.54 7.35 -4.05
CA PHE A 126 10.02 7.51 -2.67
C PHE A 126 11.45 7.01 -2.49
N HIS A 127 11.94 6.13 -3.35
CA HIS A 127 13.29 5.59 -3.27
C HIS A 127 14.31 6.59 -3.85
N PRO A 128 15.28 7.11 -3.05
CA PRO A 128 16.18 8.19 -3.48
C PRO A 128 17.13 7.76 -4.60
N ALA A 129 17.44 6.48 -4.69
CA ALA A 129 18.34 5.92 -5.71
C ALA A 129 17.92 4.48 -6.04
N PRO A 130 16.84 4.29 -6.81
CA PRO A 130 16.41 2.94 -7.15
C PRO A 130 17.51 2.21 -7.92
N PRO A 131 17.77 0.94 -7.62
CA PRO A 131 18.82 0.16 -8.26
C PRO A 131 18.75 0.22 -9.79
N GLY A 132 19.85 0.54 -10.46
CA GLY A 132 19.90 0.61 -11.92
C GLY A 132 19.10 1.74 -12.56
N GLY A 133 18.62 2.74 -11.79
CA GLY A 133 17.79 3.84 -12.31
C GLY A 133 16.40 3.39 -12.74
N ILE A 134 15.92 2.25 -12.25
CA ILE A 134 14.59 1.70 -12.55
C ILE A 134 13.52 2.61 -11.95
N THR A 135 12.51 2.97 -12.73
CA THR A 135 11.40 3.84 -12.31
C THR A 135 10.10 3.10 -12.04
N GLU A 136 10.05 1.80 -12.32
CA GLU A 136 8.87 0.94 -12.20
C GLU A 136 9.24 -0.39 -11.55
N VAL A 137 8.35 -0.94 -10.72
CA VAL A 137 8.48 -2.28 -10.20
C VAL A 137 8.02 -3.28 -11.26
N PRO A 138 8.88 -4.20 -11.74
CA PRO A 138 8.50 -5.15 -12.78
C PRO A 138 7.31 -6.01 -12.39
N ASP A 139 6.50 -6.43 -13.38
CA ASP A 139 5.43 -7.38 -13.15
C ASP A 139 5.99 -8.80 -13.12
N PRO A 140 5.93 -9.53 -11.99
CA PRO A 140 6.47 -10.86 -11.89
C PRO A 140 5.56 -11.96 -12.46
N TYR A 141 4.33 -11.64 -12.84
CA TYR A 141 3.28 -12.62 -13.16
C TYR A 141 3.69 -13.68 -14.18
N TYR A 142 4.42 -13.29 -15.22
CA TYR A 142 4.94 -14.22 -16.25
C TYR A 142 6.37 -14.71 -15.95
N GLY A 143 6.92 -14.36 -14.79
CA GLY A 143 8.27 -14.73 -14.37
C GLY A 143 8.33 -15.99 -13.53
N ASN A 144 9.52 -16.28 -13.04
CA ASN A 144 9.83 -17.39 -12.13
C ASN A 144 9.94 -16.91 -10.67
N ASP A 145 10.16 -17.83 -9.75
CA ASP A 145 10.27 -17.56 -8.31
C ASP A 145 11.38 -16.54 -7.98
N GLN A 146 12.49 -16.55 -8.73
CA GLN A 146 13.58 -15.60 -8.55
C GLN A 146 13.15 -14.17 -8.85
N LEU A 147 12.28 -13.98 -9.86
CA LEU A 147 11.73 -12.66 -10.16
C LEU A 147 10.77 -12.20 -9.05
N PHE A 148 9.97 -13.12 -8.48
CA PHE A 148 9.13 -12.80 -7.33
C PHE A 148 9.94 -12.37 -6.11
N ASP A 149 11.05 -13.05 -5.81
CA ASP A 149 11.97 -12.65 -4.74
C ASP A 149 12.61 -11.28 -5.02
N HIS A 150 13.06 -11.03 -6.24
CA HIS A 150 13.64 -9.74 -6.63
C HIS A 150 12.62 -8.60 -6.50
N VAL A 151 11.39 -8.81 -6.94
CA VAL A 151 10.30 -7.83 -6.82
C VAL A 151 9.95 -7.57 -5.35
N ARG A 152 9.90 -8.62 -4.51
CA ARG A 152 9.72 -8.48 -3.07
C ARG A 152 10.81 -7.61 -2.44
N ASP A 153 12.07 -7.87 -2.73
CA ASP A 153 13.19 -7.12 -2.16
C ASP A 153 13.19 -5.66 -2.61
N MET A 154 12.84 -5.40 -3.87
CA MET A 154 12.67 -4.05 -4.39
C MET A 154 11.50 -3.31 -3.69
N ILE A 155 10.37 -3.98 -3.50
CA ILE A 155 9.21 -3.43 -2.77
C ILE A 155 9.60 -3.16 -1.31
N THR A 156 10.31 -4.07 -0.66
CA THR A 156 10.77 -3.90 0.72
C THR A 156 11.59 -2.64 0.88
N SER A 157 12.64 -2.49 0.06
CA SER A 157 13.51 -1.30 0.10
C SER A 157 12.76 0.00 -0.16
N ALA A 158 11.83 0.01 -1.12
CA ALA A 158 11.03 1.19 -1.41
C ALA A 158 10.02 1.50 -0.30
N CYS A 159 9.45 0.49 0.35
CA CYS A 159 8.55 0.65 1.50
C CYS A 159 9.28 1.21 2.74
N GLU A 160 10.54 0.86 2.97
CA GLU A 160 11.37 1.46 4.03
C GLU A 160 11.52 2.97 3.83
N GLU A 161 11.80 3.40 2.61
CA GLU A 161 11.93 4.82 2.27
C GLU A 161 10.58 5.56 2.33
N LEU A 162 9.52 4.93 1.87
CA LEU A 162 8.15 5.45 1.99
C LEU A 162 7.80 5.67 3.48
N LEU A 163 8.04 4.67 4.33
CA LEU A 163 7.75 4.77 5.76
C LEU A 163 8.53 5.92 6.40
N ARG A 164 9.81 6.07 6.09
CA ARG A 164 10.64 7.17 6.59
C ARG A 164 10.07 8.54 6.26
N GLN A 165 9.44 8.70 5.08
CA GLN A 165 8.86 9.96 4.65
C GLN A 165 7.49 10.22 5.26
N ILE A 166 6.64 9.20 5.46
CA ILE A 166 5.30 9.41 6.03
C ILE A 166 5.27 9.40 7.56
N GLU A 167 6.22 8.75 8.23
CA GLU A 167 6.25 8.63 9.70
C GLU A 167 6.13 10.00 10.40
N PRO A 168 6.86 11.06 10.03
CA PRO A 168 6.71 12.38 10.67
C PRO A 168 5.31 12.96 10.52
N VAL A 169 4.67 12.76 9.36
CA VAL A 169 3.30 13.21 9.09
C VAL A 169 2.30 12.50 9.99
N VAL A 170 2.42 11.17 10.10
CA VAL A 170 1.55 10.35 10.95
C VAL A 170 1.69 10.74 12.42
N ARG A 171 2.93 10.91 12.92
CA ARG A 171 3.19 11.33 14.31
C ARG A 171 2.65 12.72 14.61
N ALA A 172 2.79 13.67 13.67
CA ALA A 172 2.22 15.02 13.81
C ALA A 172 0.68 14.98 13.86
N ALA A 173 0.04 14.18 13.01
CA ALA A 173 -1.42 14.02 13.01
C ALA A 173 -1.94 13.40 14.32
N LEU A 174 -1.23 12.41 14.89
CA LEU A 174 -1.55 11.84 16.18
C LEU A 174 -1.48 12.86 17.31
N THR A 175 -0.43 13.69 17.32
CA THR A 175 -0.24 14.75 18.32
C THR A 175 -1.37 15.78 18.24
N ALA A 176 -1.72 16.23 17.03
CA ALA A 176 -2.81 17.18 16.82
C ALA A 176 -4.16 16.64 17.31
N ARG A 177 -4.45 15.36 17.07
CA ARG A 177 -5.68 14.69 17.53
C ARG A 177 -5.73 14.58 19.06
N ALA A 178 -4.62 14.26 19.71
CA ALA A 178 -4.55 14.17 21.18
C ALA A 178 -4.79 15.56 21.84
N GLY A 179 -4.26 16.63 21.25
CA GLY A 179 -4.47 18.01 21.74
C GLY A 179 -5.93 18.48 21.62
N SER A 180 -6.64 18.08 20.57
CA SER A 180 -8.05 18.44 20.38
C SER A 180 -9.01 17.72 21.33
N SER A 181 -8.68 16.50 21.75
CA SER A 181 -9.49 15.74 22.73
C SER A 181 -9.36 16.29 24.15
N SER A 182 -8.22 16.89 24.49
CA SER A 182 -7.98 17.45 25.84
C SER A 182 -8.73 18.78 26.07
N SER A 183 -9.08 19.49 25.01
CA SER A 183 -9.78 20.79 25.12
C SER A 183 -11.31 20.68 25.24
N GLN A 184 -11.90 19.52 24.99
CA GLN A 184 -13.34 19.29 25.10
C GLN A 184 -13.80 18.74 26.45
N GLY A 185 -12.86 18.39 27.35
CA GLY A 185 -13.15 17.85 28.70
C GLY A 185 -13.12 18.89 29.82
N ALA A 186 -13.00 20.19 29.54
CA ALA A 186 -12.86 21.27 30.50
C ALA A 186 -14.01 22.30 30.41
N GLN A 187 -15.27 21.82 30.34
CA GLN A 187 -16.47 22.64 30.53
C GLN A 187 -17.43 21.96 31.49
#